data_02fab81714dbae1c61adef1978f3fb22
#
_entry.id   02fab81714dbae1c61adef1978f3fb22
#
_cell.length_a   1.000
_cell.length_b   1.000
_cell.length_c   1.000
_cell.angle_alpha   90.00
_cell.angle_beta   90.00
_cell.angle_gamma   90.00
#
_symmetry.space_group_name_H-M   'P 1'
#
loop_
_entity.id
_entity.type
_entity.pdbx_description
1 polymer ?
#
loop_
_entity_poly.entity_id
_entity_poly.type
_entity_poly.pdbx_seq_one_letter_code
_entity_poly.pdbx_strand_id
1 'polypeptide(L)'
;MKRRGGIVLALAVMLPAALASTAGAGSSAAAKTQAVSCKSTLKIAFVAPFTGGAGFLGNEQLSWAKYAVKTLAPKYGLKIKLITGDTPVEQGPAPAQTLAQKYVADKTVVAVMGPSTSGAVAASSQTYFDAGLAHISGSATRTALTKGAVKQATPAFFRVIPGDYIQGPSDANFMIKKGAKKVVMFDFQEPYSQGLADATELVLKAKGVATSRVSVANTVTDYSTFVTKVPNDADFVFFPTQKPADAQNFAQQLIEQGKKAKVFGGDGSNDASQFKVPGSYVSNFAPDISGIAYNKALIAGWQKDNPGTALGSFGPPQYLATQVALNAIKRACNVGNGQIKDRRDVVRNVKRILIKNSILGGDFRFSTKSNDPLNAQFYIFEIQKDGKYKLVG
;
A
#
# COMPACT_ATOMS: atom_id res chain seq x y z
N MET A 1 -5.32 -74.44 28.42
CA MET A 1 -6.36 -74.98 29.32
C MET A 1 -7.63 -74.17 29.01
N LYS A 2 -8.63 -74.76 28.23
CA LYS A 2 -9.89 -75.41 28.71
C LYS A 2 -10.72 -74.34 29.50
N ARG A 3 -12.00 -73.95 29.14
CA ARG A 3 -13.20 -74.65 28.59
C ARG A 3 -14.19 -73.52 28.23
N ARG A 4 -14.90 -73.45 27.11
CA ARG A 4 -16.10 -74.19 26.66
C ARG A 4 -17.33 -74.06 27.57
N GLY A 5 -18.41 -73.54 26.96
CA GLY A 5 -19.81 -73.78 27.20
C GLY A 5 -20.59 -72.53 26.86
N GLY A 6 -21.59 -72.46 26.02
CA GLY A 6 -22.51 -73.42 25.43
C GLY A 6 -23.92 -72.84 25.50
N ILE A 7 -24.44 -72.42 24.36
CA ILE A 7 -25.83 -72.54 23.83
C ILE A 7 -27.02 -72.40 24.83
N VAL A 8 -28.00 -71.54 24.48
CA VAL A 8 -29.35 -71.91 24.09
C VAL A 8 -30.11 -70.81 23.35
N LEU A 9 -30.72 -71.21 22.27
CA LEU A 9 -31.63 -70.59 21.33
C LEU A 9 -33.06 -70.40 21.94
N ALA A 10 -33.67 -69.28 21.71
CA ALA A 10 -35.14 -69.21 21.70
C ALA A 10 -35.63 -68.20 20.66
N LEU A 11 -36.23 -68.75 19.63
CA LEU A 11 -36.99 -68.05 18.60
C LEU A 11 -38.33 -67.57 19.17
N ALA A 12 -38.68 -66.31 18.98
CA ALA A 12 -40.05 -65.84 19.00
C ALA A 12 -40.31 -64.88 17.86
N VAL A 13 -41.04 -65.38 16.89
CA VAL A 13 -41.60 -64.65 15.76
C VAL A 13 -42.83 -63.87 16.22
N MET A 14 -42.89 -62.56 16.00
CA MET A 14 -44.15 -61.85 15.82
C MET A 14 -44.00 -60.75 14.76
N LEU A 15 -44.92 -60.80 13.80
CA LEU A 15 -45.10 -59.94 12.65
C LEU A 15 -45.76 -58.58 13.00
N PRO A 16 -45.93 -57.66 12.01
CA PRO A 16 -45.56 -56.26 12.11
C PRO A 16 -46.77 -55.34 12.35
N ALA A 17 -46.57 -54.23 13.01
CA ALA A 17 -47.48 -53.09 12.98
C ALA A 17 -46.82 -51.97 12.15
N ALA A 18 -47.33 -51.72 10.96
CA ALA A 18 -46.98 -50.62 10.12
C ALA A 18 -47.47 -49.29 10.74
N LEU A 19 -46.59 -48.53 11.28
CA LEU A 19 -46.84 -47.11 11.62
C LEU A 19 -46.20 -46.26 10.51
N ALA A 20 -47.04 -45.69 9.68
CA ALA A 20 -46.65 -44.67 8.71
C ALA A 20 -46.24 -43.41 9.44
N SER A 21 -44.93 -43.20 9.58
CA SER A 21 -44.40 -41.92 10.00
C SER A 21 -44.27 -41.00 8.77
N THR A 22 -45.14 -39.99 8.71
CA THR A 22 -45.03 -38.87 7.79
C THR A 22 -43.76 -38.11 8.12
N ALA A 23 -42.70 -38.33 7.32
CA ALA A 23 -41.52 -37.52 7.34
C ALA A 23 -41.89 -36.12 6.83
N GLY A 24 -42.16 -35.23 7.77
CA GLY A 24 -42.22 -33.81 7.50
C GLY A 24 -40.80 -33.33 7.04
N ALA A 25 -40.68 -33.08 5.73
CA ALA A 25 -39.51 -32.41 5.20
C ALA A 25 -39.46 -30.98 5.78
N GLY A 26 -38.82 -30.85 6.92
CA GLY A 26 -38.42 -29.56 7.45
C GLY A 26 -37.37 -28.94 6.51
N SER A 27 -37.82 -28.16 5.55
CA SER A 27 -36.92 -27.28 4.83
C SER A 27 -36.30 -26.31 5.83
N SER A 28 -35.06 -26.57 6.24
CA SER A 28 -34.24 -25.57 6.91
C SER A 28 -33.97 -24.44 5.91
N ALA A 29 -34.89 -23.47 5.86
CA ALA A 29 -34.62 -22.20 5.22
C ALA A 29 -33.41 -21.60 5.95
N ALA A 30 -32.25 -21.72 5.34
CA ALA A 30 -31.05 -20.96 5.75
C ALA A 30 -31.50 -19.50 5.79
N ALA A 31 -31.69 -18.95 6.97
CA ALA A 31 -32.03 -17.56 7.17
C ALA A 31 -30.90 -16.76 6.49
N LYS A 32 -31.21 -16.16 5.35
CA LYS A 32 -30.33 -15.15 4.73
C LYS A 32 -30.18 -14.04 5.76
N THR A 33 -29.10 -14.06 6.52
CA THR A 33 -28.74 -12.94 7.39
C THR A 33 -28.68 -11.71 6.51
N GLN A 34 -29.71 -10.89 6.56
CA GLN A 34 -29.73 -9.60 5.88
C GLN A 34 -28.52 -8.81 6.35
N ALA A 35 -27.66 -8.40 5.41
CA ALA A 35 -26.49 -7.62 5.73
C ALA A 35 -26.92 -6.32 6.41
N VAL A 36 -26.54 -6.16 7.68
CA VAL A 36 -26.92 -4.98 8.48
C VAL A 36 -26.13 -3.77 7.93
N SER A 37 -26.84 -2.75 7.48
CA SER A 37 -26.24 -1.49 7.08
C SER A 37 -25.81 -0.67 8.30
N CYS A 38 -24.72 0.11 8.16
CA CYS A 38 -24.37 1.13 9.15
C CYS A 38 -25.46 2.19 9.23
N LYS A 39 -25.99 2.44 10.45
CA LYS A 39 -27.14 3.37 10.67
C LYS A 39 -26.77 4.83 10.50
N SER A 40 -25.52 5.20 10.84
CA SER A 40 -25.01 6.57 10.81
C SER A 40 -24.05 6.84 9.65
N THR A 41 -23.88 8.11 9.29
CA THR A 41 -22.80 8.55 8.43
C THR A 41 -21.49 8.50 9.19
N LEU A 42 -20.51 7.75 8.65
CA LEU A 42 -19.17 7.60 9.20
C LEU A 42 -18.17 8.43 8.40
N LYS A 43 -17.08 8.85 9.03
CA LYS A 43 -15.97 9.53 8.36
C LYS A 43 -14.79 8.60 8.18
N ILE A 44 -14.16 8.71 7.03
CA ILE A 44 -12.81 8.20 6.77
C ILE A 44 -11.92 9.40 6.51
N ALA A 45 -10.82 9.52 7.25
CA ALA A 45 -9.79 10.53 6.97
C ALA A 45 -8.84 9.99 5.91
N PHE A 46 -8.46 10.84 4.95
CA PHE A 46 -7.38 10.55 4.01
C PHE A 46 -6.23 11.54 4.23
N VAL A 47 -5.07 11.02 4.59
CA VAL A 47 -3.88 11.78 4.96
C VAL A 47 -2.79 11.54 3.92
N ALA A 48 -2.44 12.58 3.17
CA ALA A 48 -1.48 12.51 2.08
C ALA A 48 -0.86 13.90 1.83
N PRO A 49 0.28 14.01 1.13
CA PRO A 49 0.75 15.29 0.63
C PRO A 49 -0.14 15.71 -0.55
N PHE A 50 -0.88 16.81 -0.39
CA PHE A 50 -1.67 17.41 -1.47
C PHE A 50 -0.99 18.65 -2.03
N THR A 51 -0.05 19.23 -1.29
CA THR A 51 0.77 20.36 -1.68
C THR A 51 2.25 20.03 -1.57
N GLY A 52 3.13 20.93 -2.06
CA GLY A 52 4.57 20.70 -2.13
C GLY A 52 4.98 19.76 -3.26
N GLY A 53 6.25 19.39 -3.30
CA GLY A 53 6.83 18.60 -4.39
C GLY A 53 6.31 17.17 -4.51
N ALA A 54 5.73 16.62 -3.44
CA ALA A 54 5.08 15.30 -3.43
C ALA A 54 3.55 15.39 -3.64
N GLY A 55 3.01 16.56 -3.95
CA GLY A 55 1.57 16.79 -4.11
C GLY A 55 0.91 15.93 -5.19
N PHE A 56 1.63 15.57 -6.23
CA PHE A 56 1.16 14.66 -7.29
C PHE A 56 0.67 13.34 -6.72
N LEU A 57 1.40 12.74 -5.80
CA LEU A 57 1.08 11.47 -5.15
C LEU A 57 -0.27 11.52 -4.41
N GLY A 58 -0.44 12.54 -3.56
CA GLY A 58 -1.68 12.68 -2.79
C GLY A 58 -2.90 12.97 -3.67
N ASN A 59 -2.74 13.79 -4.69
CA ASN A 59 -3.82 14.15 -5.62
C ASN A 59 -4.25 12.95 -6.49
N GLU A 60 -3.30 12.18 -7.00
CA GLU A 60 -3.57 10.94 -7.73
C GLU A 60 -4.34 9.95 -6.83
N GLN A 61 -3.84 9.69 -5.64
CA GLN A 61 -4.48 8.80 -4.67
C GLN A 61 -5.90 9.27 -4.28
N LEU A 62 -6.11 10.58 -4.12
CA LEU A 62 -7.41 11.14 -3.76
C LEU A 62 -8.47 10.85 -4.81
N SER A 63 -8.13 10.95 -6.09
CA SER A 63 -9.07 10.67 -7.19
C SER A 63 -9.60 9.23 -7.11
N TRP A 64 -8.71 8.28 -6.89
CA TRP A 64 -9.04 6.86 -6.75
C TRP A 64 -9.76 6.53 -5.44
N ALA A 65 -9.39 7.19 -4.34
CA ALA A 65 -10.08 7.06 -3.06
C ALA A 65 -11.54 7.56 -3.15
N LYS A 66 -11.76 8.72 -3.78
CA LYS A 66 -13.11 9.24 -4.05
C LYS A 66 -13.93 8.26 -4.89
N TYR A 67 -13.34 7.71 -5.95
CA TYR A 67 -14.01 6.75 -6.82
C TYR A 67 -14.36 5.46 -6.06
N ALA A 68 -13.45 4.94 -5.24
CA ALA A 68 -13.70 3.76 -4.41
C ALA A 68 -14.86 4.01 -3.40
N VAL A 69 -14.86 5.15 -2.72
CA VAL A 69 -15.94 5.51 -1.80
C VAL A 69 -17.27 5.62 -2.56
N LYS A 70 -17.30 6.36 -3.70
CA LYS A 70 -18.49 6.54 -4.54
C LYS A 70 -19.10 5.20 -4.98
N THR A 71 -18.25 4.27 -5.39
CA THR A 71 -18.72 3.02 -6.04
C THR A 71 -18.90 1.85 -5.08
N LEU A 72 -18.13 1.78 -3.99
CA LEU A 72 -18.14 0.64 -3.07
C LEU A 72 -18.93 0.89 -1.80
N ALA A 73 -18.92 2.10 -1.24
CA ALA A 73 -19.60 2.35 0.02
C ALA A 73 -21.11 2.02 -0.05
N PRO A 74 -21.87 2.43 -1.09
CA PRO A 74 -23.27 2.05 -1.22
C PRO A 74 -23.48 0.54 -1.33
N LYS A 75 -22.60 -0.17 -2.07
CA LYS A 75 -22.67 -1.64 -2.20
C LYS A 75 -22.46 -2.37 -0.87
N TYR A 76 -21.77 -1.72 0.07
CA TYR A 76 -21.54 -2.25 1.42
C TYR A 76 -22.57 -1.78 2.44
N GLY A 77 -23.57 -0.99 2.04
CA GLY A 77 -24.57 -0.40 2.94
C GLY A 77 -23.96 0.65 3.88
N LEU A 78 -22.94 1.38 3.42
CA LEU A 78 -22.22 2.40 4.17
C LEU A 78 -22.53 3.79 3.65
N LYS A 79 -22.70 4.74 4.59
CA LYS A 79 -22.72 6.19 4.31
C LYS A 79 -21.38 6.76 4.77
N ILE A 80 -20.50 7.08 3.83
CA ILE A 80 -19.13 7.52 4.13
C ILE A 80 -18.93 8.97 3.68
N LYS A 81 -18.43 9.81 4.60
CA LYS A 81 -17.88 11.12 4.31
C LYS A 81 -16.35 11.02 4.31
N LEU A 82 -15.73 11.24 3.15
CA LEU A 82 -14.29 11.35 3.05
C LEU A 82 -13.85 12.76 3.48
N ILE A 83 -12.88 12.85 4.39
CA ILE A 83 -12.24 14.09 4.82
C ILE A 83 -10.75 13.99 4.56
N THR A 84 -10.09 15.09 4.22
CA THR A 84 -8.68 15.11 3.82
C THR A 84 -7.82 15.88 4.82
N GLY A 85 -6.53 15.53 4.89
CA GLY A 85 -5.51 16.24 5.64
C GLY A 85 -4.20 16.25 4.87
N ASP A 86 -3.63 17.44 4.68
CA ASP A 86 -2.40 17.66 3.94
C ASP A 86 -1.16 17.45 4.81
N THR A 87 -0.17 16.73 4.26
CA THR A 87 1.12 16.46 4.92
C THR A 87 2.27 16.69 3.95
N PRO A 88 2.56 17.95 3.58
CA PRO A 88 3.67 18.27 2.68
C PRO A 88 4.98 17.74 3.25
N VAL A 89 5.77 17.06 2.43
CA VAL A 89 6.99 16.37 2.89
C VAL A 89 8.06 17.34 3.39
N GLU A 90 8.06 18.55 2.86
CA GLU A 90 8.99 19.62 3.24
C GLU A 90 8.75 20.17 4.66
N GLN A 91 7.54 19.97 5.20
CA GLN A 91 7.17 20.43 6.55
C GLN A 91 7.49 19.41 7.65
N GLY A 92 8.06 18.27 7.29
CA GLY A 92 8.43 17.23 8.24
C GLY A 92 7.24 16.58 8.97
N PRO A 93 7.40 16.18 10.25
CA PRO A 93 6.41 15.38 10.97
C PRO A 93 5.20 16.15 11.52
N ALA A 94 5.32 17.47 11.73
CA ALA A 94 4.34 18.25 12.48
C ALA A 94 2.91 18.23 11.90
N PRO A 95 2.70 18.36 10.56
CA PRO A 95 1.35 18.29 10.01
C PRO A 95 0.67 16.94 10.29
N ALA A 96 1.41 15.83 10.18
CA ALA A 96 0.87 14.49 10.43
C ALA A 96 0.46 14.30 11.89
N GLN A 97 1.23 14.82 12.84
CA GLN A 97 0.91 14.78 14.27
C GLN A 97 -0.34 15.59 14.59
N THR A 98 -0.44 16.82 14.07
CA THR A 98 -1.60 17.70 14.25
C THR A 98 -2.88 17.06 13.69
N LEU A 99 -2.82 16.51 12.48
CA LEU A 99 -3.95 15.83 11.85
C LEU A 99 -4.36 14.57 12.62
N ALA A 100 -3.39 13.80 13.15
CA ALA A 100 -3.69 12.64 13.95
C ALA A 100 -4.51 13.02 15.19
N GLN A 101 -4.09 14.04 15.96
CA GLN A 101 -4.83 14.54 17.11
C GLN A 101 -6.23 15.00 16.73
N LYS A 102 -6.37 15.76 15.64
CA LYS A 102 -7.67 16.20 15.11
C LYS A 102 -8.60 15.03 14.81
N TYR A 103 -8.10 14.00 14.12
CA TYR A 103 -8.95 12.89 13.70
C TYR A 103 -9.29 11.91 14.82
N VAL A 104 -8.42 11.74 15.83
CA VAL A 104 -8.74 10.89 16.97
C VAL A 104 -9.78 11.53 17.89
N ALA A 105 -9.82 12.87 17.95
CA ALA A 105 -10.81 13.64 18.71
C ALA A 105 -12.22 13.47 18.11
N ASP A 106 -12.35 13.40 16.78
CA ASP A 106 -13.65 13.18 16.10
C ASP A 106 -14.04 11.70 16.14
N LYS A 107 -15.01 11.37 17.01
CA LYS A 107 -15.47 9.98 17.19
C LYS A 107 -16.21 9.40 15.99
N THR A 108 -16.59 10.22 15.01
CA THR A 108 -17.19 9.78 13.75
C THR A 108 -16.16 9.30 12.73
N VAL A 109 -14.86 9.63 12.92
CA VAL A 109 -13.74 9.08 12.14
C VAL A 109 -13.47 7.66 12.60
N VAL A 110 -13.66 6.69 11.73
CA VAL A 110 -13.57 5.26 12.05
C VAL A 110 -12.39 4.53 11.43
N ALA A 111 -11.73 5.16 10.45
CA ALA A 111 -10.50 4.69 9.84
C ALA A 111 -9.73 5.86 9.20
N VAL A 112 -8.43 5.66 8.99
CA VAL A 112 -7.56 6.56 8.24
C VAL A 112 -7.04 5.82 7.01
N MET A 113 -7.20 6.40 5.83
CA MET A 113 -6.47 6.00 4.63
C MET A 113 -5.18 6.80 4.56
N GLY A 114 -4.07 6.11 4.34
CA GLY A 114 -2.75 6.67 4.57
C GLY A 114 -2.30 6.47 6.04
N PRO A 115 -1.40 7.35 6.56
CA PRO A 115 -0.69 8.39 5.80
C PRO A 115 0.06 7.84 4.61
N SER A 116 0.18 8.66 3.57
CA SER A 116 0.74 8.22 2.29
C SER A 116 2.27 8.17 2.27
N THR A 117 2.94 8.89 3.16
CA THR A 117 4.41 8.93 3.25
C THR A 117 4.93 8.23 4.49
N SER A 118 6.12 7.64 4.41
CA SER A 118 6.74 6.91 5.52
C SER A 118 6.99 7.79 6.75
N GLY A 119 7.37 9.06 6.54
CA GLY A 119 7.57 10.03 7.62
C GLY A 119 6.28 10.36 8.36
N ALA A 120 5.19 10.58 7.62
CA ALA A 120 3.89 10.86 8.21
C ALA A 120 3.32 9.65 8.99
N VAL A 121 3.52 8.41 8.49
CA VAL A 121 3.16 7.19 9.23
C VAL A 121 3.94 7.12 10.54
N ALA A 122 5.27 7.23 10.50
CA ALA A 122 6.13 7.16 11.69
C ALA A 122 5.73 8.20 12.74
N ALA A 123 5.35 9.41 12.30
CA ALA A 123 5.01 10.52 13.18
C ALA A 123 3.62 10.39 13.85
N SER A 124 2.67 9.66 13.25
CA SER A 124 1.26 9.68 13.67
C SER A 124 0.72 8.32 14.12
N SER A 125 1.42 7.23 13.82
CA SER A 125 0.92 5.87 14.03
C SER A 125 0.56 5.56 15.48
N GLN A 126 1.34 6.05 16.46
CA GLN A 126 1.04 5.84 17.88
C GLN A 126 -0.26 6.51 18.28
N THR A 127 -0.48 7.78 17.87
CA THR A 127 -1.71 8.52 18.15
C THR A 127 -2.95 7.81 17.61
N TYR A 128 -2.89 7.27 16.39
CA TYR A 128 -3.99 6.48 15.83
C TYR A 128 -4.22 5.18 16.59
N PHE A 129 -3.15 4.48 16.95
CA PHE A 129 -3.23 3.23 17.70
C PHE A 129 -3.90 3.38 19.05
N ASP A 130 -3.50 4.39 19.83
CA ASP A 130 -4.05 4.66 21.16
C ASP A 130 -5.55 4.94 21.09
N ALA A 131 -6.00 5.61 20.03
CA ALA A 131 -7.40 5.87 19.75
C ALA A 131 -8.16 4.69 19.09
N GLY A 132 -7.48 3.57 18.80
CA GLY A 132 -8.05 2.40 18.15
C GLY A 132 -8.36 2.58 16.66
N LEU A 133 -7.72 3.53 15.97
CA LEU A 133 -7.94 3.79 14.55
C LEU A 133 -7.02 2.93 13.67
N ALA A 134 -7.61 2.13 12.79
CA ALA A 134 -6.87 1.53 11.68
C ALA A 134 -6.39 2.62 10.72
N HIS A 135 -5.12 2.51 10.30
CA HIS A 135 -4.56 3.39 9.28
C HIS A 135 -3.88 2.53 8.19
N ILE A 136 -4.31 2.75 6.93
CA ILE A 136 -4.06 1.85 5.81
C ILE A 136 -3.43 2.65 4.68
N SER A 137 -2.13 2.44 4.43
CA SER A 137 -1.38 3.16 3.41
C SER A 137 -1.39 2.44 2.06
N GLY A 138 -1.55 3.22 1.00
CA GLY A 138 -1.36 2.80 -0.39
C GLY A 138 0.06 3.04 -0.93
N SER A 139 0.98 3.64 -0.12
CA SER A 139 2.28 4.07 -0.65
C SER A 139 3.44 4.16 0.34
N ALA A 140 3.24 4.09 1.65
CA ALA A 140 4.34 4.19 2.63
C ALA A 140 5.16 2.89 2.68
N THR A 141 6.38 2.93 2.13
CA THR A 141 7.18 1.73 1.85
C THR A 141 8.26 1.41 2.88
N ARG A 142 8.71 2.36 3.73
CA ARG A 142 9.86 2.16 4.63
C ARG A 142 9.81 0.82 5.36
N THR A 143 10.93 0.08 5.33
CA THR A 143 11.08 -1.23 6.00
C THR A 143 10.75 -1.15 7.49
N ALA A 144 11.28 -0.15 8.17
CA ALA A 144 11.14 0.01 9.63
C ALA A 144 9.70 0.27 10.10
N LEU A 145 8.74 0.54 9.21
CA LEU A 145 7.34 0.68 9.61
C LEU A 145 6.77 -0.64 10.15
N THR A 146 7.12 -1.78 9.53
CA THR A 146 6.51 -3.08 9.86
C THR A 146 7.52 -4.17 10.20
N LYS A 147 8.81 -3.93 9.96
CA LYS A 147 9.90 -4.91 10.16
C LYS A 147 11.03 -4.32 10.98
N GLY A 148 11.91 -5.20 11.49
CA GLY A 148 13.03 -4.85 12.35
C GLY A 148 12.74 -5.05 13.83
N ALA A 149 13.77 -4.89 14.67
CA ALA A 149 13.67 -5.03 16.13
C ALA A 149 12.78 -3.95 16.76
N VAL A 150 12.90 -2.71 16.26
CA VAL A 150 12.05 -1.59 16.65
C VAL A 150 11.24 -1.14 15.43
N LYS A 151 9.93 -1.30 15.51
CA LYS A 151 9.02 -0.86 14.45
C LYS A 151 8.61 0.59 14.68
N GLN A 152 8.58 1.37 13.59
CA GLN A 152 8.17 2.77 13.62
C GLN A 152 6.65 2.97 13.50
N ALA A 153 5.93 1.93 13.11
CA ALA A 153 4.47 1.93 13.11
C ALA A 153 3.91 0.87 14.05
N THR A 154 2.68 1.09 14.48
CA THR A 154 1.97 0.27 15.46
C THR A 154 1.21 -0.89 14.78
N PRO A 155 0.68 -1.86 15.56
CA PRO A 155 -0.14 -2.94 15.01
C PRO A 155 -1.45 -2.51 14.34
N ALA A 156 -1.85 -1.24 14.43
CA ALA A 156 -2.99 -0.68 13.70
C ALA A 156 -2.63 -0.12 12.32
N PHE A 157 -1.33 -0.08 11.97
CA PHE A 157 -0.85 0.28 10.64
C PHE A 157 -0.88 -0.93 9.70
N PHE A 158 -1.35 -0.69 8.49
CA PHE A 158 -1.39 -1.65 7.39
C PHE A 158 -0.93 -0.97 6.11
N ARG A 159 -0.33 -1.72 5.19
CA ARG A 159 -0.06 -1.24 3.84
C ARG A 159 -0.44 -2.29 2.80
N VAL A 160 -0.99 -1.83 1.69
CA VAL A 160 -1.43 -2.71 0.60
C VAL A 160 -0.36 -2.87 -0.49
N ILE A 161 0.82 -2.29 -0.28
CA ILE A 161 1.98 -2.32 -1.16
C ILE A 161 3.18 -2.96 -0.43
N PRO A 162 4.18 -3.49 -1.15
CA PRO A 162 5.39 -4.02 -0.54
C PRO A 162 6.21 -2.91 0.11
N GLY A 163 7.14 -3.30 0.99
CA GLY A 163 8.07 -2.37 1.62
C GLY A 163 9.45 -2.37 0.98
N ASP A 164 10.30 -1.42 1.41
CA ASP A 164 11.66 -1.23 0.90
C ASP A 164 12.55 -2.47 1.08
N TYR A 165 12.19 -3.39 1.99
CA TYR A 165 12.87 -4.69 2.12
C TYR A 165 12.69 -5.60 0.89
N ILE A 166 11.80 -5.24 -0.04
CA ILE A 166 11.66 -5.85 -1.37
C ILE A 166 12.22 -4.88 -2.43
N GLN A 167 11.87 -3.59 -2.35
CA GLN A 167 12.29 -2.58 -3.32
C GLN A 167 13.82 -2.44 -3.39
N GLY A 168 14.47 -2.19 -2.26
CA GLY A 168 15.92 -1.99 -2.22
C GLY A 168 16.71 -3.14 -2.84
N PRO A 169 16.45 -4.41 -2.48
CA PRO A 169 17.04 -5.56 -3.16
C PRO A 169 16.69 -5.64 -4.66
N SER A 170 15.48 -5.30 -5.08
CA SER A 170 15.10 -5.28 -6.49
C SER A 170 15.92 -4.25 -7.27
N ASP A 171 15.99 -3.02 -6.77
CA ASP A 171 16.70 -1.90 -7.38
C ASP A 171 18.21 -2.19 -7.45
N ALA A 172 18.80 -2.69 -6.35
CA ALA A 172 20.21 -3.05 -6.30
C ALA A 172 20.57 -4.17 -7.29
N ASN A 173 19.79 -5.26 -7.32
CA ASN A 173 20.02 -6.38 -8.23
C ASN A 173 19.88 -5.95 -9.70
N PHE A 174 18.95 -5.04 -10.00
CA PHE A 174 18.81 -4.48 -11.34
C PHE A 174 20.06 -3.68 -11.74
N MET A 175 20.54 -2.77 -10.89
CA MET A 175 21.77 -2.01 -11.15
C MET A 175 22.98 -2.94 -11.37
N ILE A 176 23.13 -3.99 -10.53
CA ILE A 176 24.18 -5.01 -10.69
C ILE A 176 24.04 -5.74 -12.03
N LYS A 177 22.83 -6.15 -12.40
CA LYS A 177 22.55 -6.79 -13.71
C LYS A 177 22.92 -5.88 -14.88
N LYS A 178 22.82 -4.55 -14.70
CA LYS A 178 23.24 -3.53 -15.68
C LYS A 178 24.75 -3.23 -15.62
N GLY A 179 25.51 -3.92 -14.80
CA GLY A 179 26.98 -3.83 -14.72
C GLY A 179 27.50 -2.82 -13.71
N ALA A 180 26.68 -2.38 -12.75
CA ALA A 180 27.11 -1.42 -11.73
C ALA A 180 28.27 -1.95 -10.90
N LYS A 181 29.36 -1.16 -10.86
CA LYS A 181 30.55 -1.36 -10.01
C LYS A 181 30.70 -0.24 -8.98
N LYS A 182 30.21 0.95 -9.30
CA LYS A 182 30.25 2.13 -8.43
C LYS A 182 28.91 2.87 -8.49
N VAL A 183 28.24 3.02 -7.33
CA VAL A 183 26.96 3.71 -7.19
C VAL A 183 27.07 4.81 -6.14
N VAL A 184 26.66 6.01 -6.48
CA VAL A 184 26.51 7.11 -5.52
C VAL A 184 25.08 7.09 -4.99
N MET A 185 24.94 6.93 -3.68
CA MET A 185 23.66 6.88 -2.98
C MET A 185 23.31 8.28 -2.47
N PHE A 186 22.18 8.83 -2.87
CA PHE A 186 21.62 10.02 -2.23
C PHE A 186 20.62 9.63 -1.16
N ASP A 187 20.46 10.45 -0.12
CA ASP A 187 19.30 10.47 0.75
C ASP A 187 18.89 11.92 1.05
N PHE A 188 17.59 12.11 1.27
CA PHE A 188 16.99 13.44 1.44
C PHE A 188 16.65 13.77 2.89
N GLN A 189 17.36 13.18 3.86
CA GLN A 189 17.20 13.43 5.31
C GLN A 189 15.75 13.24 5.80
N GLU A 190 15.00 12.39 5.11
CA GLU A 190 13.63 12.05 5.47
C GLU A 190 13.40 10.52 5.48
N PRO A 191 12.43 10.02 6.23
CA PRO A 191 12.32 8.60 6.54
C PRO A 191 12.23 7.65 5.34
N TYR A 192 11.52 8.02 4.26
CA TYR A 192 11.43 7.20 3.06
C TYR A 192 12.79 7.08 2.38
N SER A 193 13.38 8.21 2.01
CA SER A 193 14.62 8.25 1.24
C SER A 193 15.77 7.54 1.95
N GLN A 194 15.94 7.83 3.26
CA GLN A 194 16.93 7.15 4.08
C GLN A 194 16.70 5.64 4.10
N GLY A 195 15.46 5.21 4.34
CA GLY A 195 15.13 3.79 4.45
C GLY A 195 15.35 3.02 3.15
N LEU A 196 14.98 3.60 2.00
CA LEU A 196 15.17 2.97 0.71
C LEU A 196 16.65 2.97 0.30
N ALA A 197 17.37 4.07 0.55
CA ALA A 197 18.82 4.12 0.32
C ALA A 197 19.56 3.06 1.16
N ASP A 198 19.21 2.92 2.46
CA ASP A 198 19.80 1.89 3.34
C ASP A 198 19.55 0.48 2.82
N ALA A 199 18.31 0.17 2.43
CA ALA A 199 17.92 -1.15 1.94
C ALA A 199 18.63 -1.52 0.62
N THR A 200 18.82 -0.54 -0.27
CA THR A 200 19.51 -0.71 -1.55
C THR A 200 21.03 -0.85 -1.34
N GLU A 201 21.61 0.04 -0.55
CA GLU A 201 23.04 0.07 -0.27
C GLU A 201 23.54 -1.23 0.40
N LEU A 202 22.74 -1.78 1.30
CA LEU A 202 23.03 -3.05 1.98
C LEU A 202 23.30 -4.18 0.96
N VAL A 203 22.47 -4.27 -0.08
CA VAL A 203 22.62 -5.32 -1.11
C VAL A 203 23.79 -5.01 -2.05
N LEU A 204 23.97 -3.77 -2.47
CA LEU A 204 25.08 -3.35 -3.30
C LEU A 204 26.43 -3.70 -2.64
N LYS A 205 26.61 -3.33 -1.37
CA LYS A 205 27.82 -3.64 -0.58
C LYS A 205 28.05 -5.15 -0.44
N ALA A 206 26.98 -5.90 -0.13
CA ALA A 206 27.06 -7.36 0.01
C ALA A 206 27.47 -8.05 -1.31
N LYS A 207 27.26 -7.41 -2.44
CA LYS A 207 27.65 -7.90 -3.79
C LYS A 207 28.94 -7.29 -4.32
N GLY A 208 29.69 -6.56 -3.48
CA GLY A 208 30.99 -5.99 -3.85
C GLY A 208 30.92 -4.73 -4.72
N VAL A 209 29.76 -4.09 -4.83
CA VAL A 209 29.63 -2.81 -5.53
C VAL A 209 30.10 -1.69 -4.60
N ALA A 210 31.00 -0.83 -5.10
CA ALA A 210 31.47 0.34 -4.36
C ALA A 210 30.33 1.35 -4.21
N THR A 211 30.09 1.82 -2.97
CA THR A 211 29.08 2.84 -2.69
C THR A 211 29.70 4.04 -1.99
N SER A 212 29.19 5.22 -2.26
CA SER A 212 29.38 6.43 -1.47
C SER A 212 28.05 7.08 -1.21
N ARG A 213 27.90 7.83 -0.09
CA ARG A 213 26.63 8.42 0.28
C ARG A 213 26.70 9.93 0.38
N VAL A 214 25.68 10.61 -0.15
CA VAL A 214 25.48 12.05 -0.09
C VAL A 214 24.13 12.33 0.54
N SER A 215 24.14 12.97 1.70
CA SER A 215 22.92 13.35 2.42
C SER A 215 22.57 14.79 2.08
N VAL A 216 21.32 15.05 1.70
CA VAL A 216 20.82 16.34 1.20
C VAL A 216 19.54 16.69 1.95
N ALA A 217 19.38 17.95 2.36
CA ALA A 217 18.11 18.38 2.93
C ALA A 217 16.99 18.31 1.90
N ASN A 218 15.80 17.81 2.29
CA ASN A 218 14.67 17.64 1.37
C ASN A 218 14.07 18.96 0.85
N THR A 219 14.57 20.11 1.32
CA THR A 219 14.20 21.44 0.85
C THR A 219 15.08 21.96 -0.28
N VAL A 220 16.17 21.24 -0.62
CA VAL A 220 17.05 21.59 -1.73
C VAL A 220 16.34 21.36 -3.06
N THR A 221 16.52 22.30 -3.99
CA THR A 221 15.96 22.27 -5.36
C THR A 221 17.02 22.46 -6.44
N ASP A 222 18.21 22.99 -6.11
CA ASP A 222 19.37 23.07 -7.00
C ASP A 222 20.43 22.06 -6.55
N TYR A 223 20.79 21.18 -7.45
CA TYR A 223 21.71 20.07 -7.21
C TYR A 223 23.10 20.26 -7.84
N SER A 224 23.38 21.41 -8.46
CA SER A 224 24.62 21.67 -9.21
C SER A 224 25.88 21.37 -8.40
N THR A 225 25.91 21.79 -7.12
CA THR A 225 27.04 21.53 -6.20
C THR A 225 27.10 20.07 -5.74
N PHE A 226 25.97 19.36 -5.71
CA PHE A 226 25.93 17.95 -5.35
C PHE A 226 26.35 17.04 -6.50
N VAL A 227 26.11 17.44 -7.75
CA VAL A 227 26.59 16.74 -8.94
C VAL A 227 28.12 16.67 -8.96
N THR A 228 28.84 17.68 -8.46
CA THR A 228 30.30 17.64 -8.38
C THR A 228 30.83 16.50 -7.50
N LYS A 229 30.03 16.01 -6.54
CA LYS A 229 30.35 14.87 -5.68
C LYS A 229 30.19 13.51 -6.37
N VAL A 230 29.61 13.48 -7.58
CA VAL A 230 29.49 12.25 -8.37
C VAL A 230 30.80 12.03 -9.15
N PRO A 231 31.57 10.97 -8.88
CA PRO A 231 32.76 10.66 -9.63
C PRO A 231 32.48 10.41 -11.12
N ASN A 232 33.44 10.69 -11.99
CA ASN A 232 33.25 10.49 -13.44
C ASN A 232 33.13 9.00 -13.83
N ASP A 233 33.60 8.10 -12.97
CA ASP A 233 33.55 6.64 -13.12
C ASP A 233 32.38 6.00 -12.36
N ALA A 234 31.44 6.79 -11.85
CA ALA A 234 30.20 6.26 -11.29
C ALA A 234 29.30 5.71 -12.41
N ASP A 235 28.73 4.52 -12.19
CA ASP A 235 27.80 3.88 -13.14
C ASP A 235 26.37 4.36 -12.92
N PHE A 236 25.99 4.53 -11.64
CA PHE A 236 24.66 4.97 -11.25
C PHE A 236 24.73 6.02 -10.13
N VAL A 237 23.71 6.86 -10.11
CA VAL A 237 23.28 7.61 -8.93
C VAL A 237 21.93 7.08 -8.51
N PHE A 238 21.84 6.52 -7.31
CA PHE A 238 20.59 6.16 -6.69
C PHE A 238 19.99 7.37 -5.96
N PHE A 239 18.82 7.82 -6.40
CA PHE A 239 18.24 9.12 -6.04
C PHE A 239 16.78 8.98 -5.57
N PRO A 240 16.53 8.37 -4.38
CA PRO A 240 15.21 8.04 -3.89
C PRO A 240 14.52 9.28 -3.28
N THR A 241 14.10 10.22 -4.11
CA THR A 241 13.30 11.38 -3.71
C THR A 241 11.80 11.11 -3.85
N GLN A 242 10.97 11.81 -3.07
CA GLN A 242 9.52 11.86 -3.24
C GLN A 242 9.05 13.03 -4.12
N LYS A 243 9.99 13.71 -4.77
CA LYS A 243 9.75 14.88 -5.62
C LYS A 243 10.30 14.60 -7.02
N PRO A 244 9.46 14.18 -7.98
CA PRO A 244 9.90 13.82 -9.33
C PRO A 244 10.61 14.98 -10.07
N ALA A 245 10.19 16.21 -9.82
CA ALA A 245 10.84 17.40 -10.37
C ALA A 245 12.30 17.54 -9.89
N ASP A 246 12.61 17.14 -8.67
CA ASP A 246 13.96 17.13 -8.15
C ASP A 246 14.83 16.06 -8.87
N ALA A 247 14.27 14.88 -9.14
CA ALA A 247 14.94 13.85 -9.92
C ALA A 247 15.20 14.32 -11.36
N GLN A 248 14.27 15.03 -11.96
CA GLN A 248 14.41 15.67 -13.26
C GLN A 248 15.56 16.67 -13.26
N ASN A 249 15.55 17.63 -12.30
CA ASN A 249 16.59 18.67 -12.21
C ASN A 249 17.97 18.06 -11.97
N PHE A 250 18.08 17.12 -11.02
CA PHE A 250 19.34 16.44 -10.75
C PHE A 250 19.88 15.72 -11.99
N ALA A 251 19.04 14.96 -12.69
CA ALA A 251 19.46 14.20 -13.88
C ALA A 251 19.86 15.11 -15.03
N GLN A 252 19.22 16.27 -15.21
CA GLN A 252 19.62 17.28 -16.19
C GLN A 252 20.96 17.90 -15.83
N GLN A 253 21.15 18.36 -14.59
CA GLN A 253 22.41 18.95 -14.13
C GLN A 253 23.57 17.95 -14.18
N LEU A 254 23.27 16.64 -13.98
CA LEU A 254 24.27 15.58 -14.13
C LEU A 254 24.79 15.51 -15.57
N ILE A 255 23.91 15.59 -16.57
CA ILE A 255 24.25 15.60 -18.01
C ILE A 255 25.01 16.89 -18.39
N GLU A 256 24.51 18.05 -17.94
CA GLU A 256 25.10 19.36 -18.20
C GLU A 256 26.53 19.44 -17.69
N GLN A 257 26.85 18.79 -16.57
CA GLN A 257 28.22 18.70 -16.02
C GLN A 257 29.05 17.55 -16.64
N GLY A 258 28.55 16.91 -17.71
CA GLY A 258 29.27 15.88 -18.44
C GLY A 258 29.43 14.56 -17.73
N LYS A 259 28.62 14.30 -16.67
CA LYS A 259 28.63 13.02 -15.96
C LYS A 259 27.93 11.95 -16.78
N LYS A 260 28.41 10.70 -16.69
CA LYS A 260 27.90 9.56 -17.46
C LYS A 260 27.00 8.63 -16.62
N ALA A 261 27.00 8.80 -15.30
CA ALA A 261 26.21 7.98 -14.41
C ALA A 261 24.72 8.08 -14.74
N LYS A 262 23.99 6.95 -14.64
CA LYS A 262 22.54 6.92 -14.85
C LYS A 262 21.82 7.17 -13.54
N VAL A 263 20.76 7.98 -13.58
CA VAL A 263 19.94 8.22 -12.40
C VAL A 263 18.94 7.08 -12.24
N PHE A 264 18.86 6.53 -11.03
CA PHE A 264 17.85 5.55 -10.63
C PHE A 264 17.04 6.14 -9.47
N GLY A 265 15.80 6.54 -9.74
CA GLY A 265 14.84 7.00 -8.74
C GLY A 265 14.05 5.83 -8.13
N GLY A 266 13.61 6.00 -6.87
CA GLY A 266 12.65 5.07 -6.25
C GLY A 266 11.22 5.30 -6.76
N ASP A 267 10.27 4.62 -6.12
CA ASP A 267 8.83 4.79 -6.39
C ASP A 267 8.36 6.24 -6.22
N GLY A 268 8.89 6.96 -5.23
CA GLY A 268 8.57 8.37 -5.01
C GLY A 268 8.88 9.30 -6.17
N SER A 269 9.71 8.89 -7.12
CA SER A 269 10.04 9.64 -8.36
C SER A 269 9.22 9.20 -9.57
N ASN A 270 8.31 8.24 -9.41
CA ASN A 270 7.58 7.64 -10.53
C ASN A 270 6.40 8.52 -10.97
N ASP A 271 6.72 9.59 -11.68
CA ASP A 271 5.76 10.46 -12.37
C ASP A 271 6.28 10.84 -13.75
N ALA A 272 5.74 10.22 -14.80
CA ALA A 272 6.13 10.45 -16.19
C ALA A 272 5.75 11.85 -16.71
N SER A 273 4.98 12.64 -15.98
CA SER A 273 4.72 14.03 -16.32
C SER A 273 5.86 14.97 -15.90
N GLN A 274 6.61 14.61 -14.86
CA GLN A 274 7.63 15.44 -14.23
C GLN A 274 9.06 14.92 -14.42
N PHE A 275 9.31 13.58 -14.36
CA PHE A 275 10.61 12.99 -14.54
C PHE A 275 10.72 12.30 -15.91
N LYS A 276 11.45 12.90 -16.86
CA LYS A 276 11.48 12.51 -18.28
C LYS A 276 12.90 12.34 -18.87
N VAL A 277 13.96 12.41 -18.07
CA VAL A 277 15.33 12.31 -18.59
C VAL A 277 15.59 10.91 -19.12
N PRO A 278 15.85 10.75 -20.45
CA PRO A 278 16.01 9.44 -21.07
C PRO A 278 17.21 8.66 -20.52
N GLY A 279 17.04 7.34 -20.40
CA GLY A 279 18.06 6.45 -19.84
C GLY A 279 18.15 6.45 -18.33
N SER A 280 17.33 7.26 -17.64
CA SER A 280 17.08 7.14 -16.20
C SER A 280 16.12 5.99 -15.90
N TYR A 281 16.11 5.54 -14.66
CA TYR A 281 15.25 4.44 -14.19
C TYR A 281 14.41 4.89 -12.99
N VAL A 282 13.25 4.26 -12.82
CA VAL A 282 12.41 4.36 -11.62
C VAL A 282 11.86 2.99 -11.27
N SER A 283 11.64 2.72 -9.99
CA SER A 283 10.89 1.54 -9.56
C SER A 283 9.48 1.92 -9.12
N ASN A 284 8.57 0.96 -9.12
CA ASN A 284 7.22 1.12 -8.55
C ASN A 284 6.62 -0.22 -8.14
N PHE A 285 5.67 -0.16 -7.22
CA PHE A 285 4.97 -1.31 -6.65
C PHE A 285 3.66 -1.66 -7.36
N ALA A 286 3.16 -0.80 -8.25
CA ALA A 286 1.91 -1.06 -8.96
C ALA A 286 2.19 -1.66 -10.35
N PRO A 287 1.50 -2.75 -10.72
CA PRO A 287 1.51 -3.24 -12.10
C PRO A 287 0.75 -2.28 -13.02
N ASP A 288 0.92 -2.46 -14.31
CA ASP A 288 0.00 -1.88 -15.28
C ASP A 288 -1.38 -2.54 -15.15
N ILE A 289 -2.29 -1.83 -14.46
CA ILE A 289 -3.65 -2.33 -14.20
C ILE A 289 -4.51 -2.43 -15.47
N SER A 290 -4.14 -1.76 -16.56
CA SER A 290 -4.88 -1.81 -17.85
C SER A 290 -4.75 -3.15 -18.53
N GLY A 291 -3.65 -3.87 -18.29
CA GLY A 291 -3.43 -5.24 -18.77
C GLY A 291 -4.24 -6.30 -18.01
N ILE A 292 -4.91 -5.93 -16.91
CA ILE A 292 -5.69 -6.87 -16.10
C ILE A 292 -7.15 -6.87 -16.57
N ALA A 293 -7.58 -7.95 -17.25
CA ALA A 293 -8.86 -8.01 -17.97
C ALA A 293 -10.09 -7.64 -17.12
N TYR A 294 -10.16 -8.08 -15.85
CA TYR A 294 -11.29 -7.78 -14.98
C TYR A 294 -11.32 -6.33 -14.47
N ASN A 295 -10.26 -5.54 -14.66
CA ASN A 295 -10.24 -4.13 -14.33
C ASN A 295 -10.89 -3.23 -15.39
N LYS A 296 -11.16 -3.74 -16.60
CA LYS A 296 -11.65 -2.93 -17.72
C LYS A 296 -12.84 -2.04 -17.38
N ALA A 297 -13.88 -2.62 -16.76
CA ALA A 297 -15.07 -1.87 -16.37
C ALA A 297 -14.81 -0.86 -15.25
N LEU A 298 -13.94 -1.21 -14.29
CA LEU A 298 -13.53 -0.33 -13.19
C LEU A 298 -12.76 0.89 -13.73
N ILE A 299 -11.78 0.64 -14.62
CA ILE A 299 -10.96 1.68 -15.25
C ILE A 299 -11.84 2.63 -16.08
N ALA A 300 -12.72 2.09 -16.92
CA ALA A 300 -13.64 2.89 -17.73
C ALA A 300 -14.55 3.79 -16.84
N GLY A 301 -15.04 3.24 -15.73
CA GLY A 301 -15.83 4.02 -14.76
C GLY A 301 -15.03 5.13 -14.09
N TRP A 302 -13.78 4.86 -13.70
CA TRP A 302 -12.89 5.87 -13.10
C TRP A 302 -12.53 6.97 -14.11
N GLN A 303 -12.18 6.61 -15.35
CA GLN A 303 -11.85 7.54 -16.42
C GLN A 303 -13.04 8.47 -16.78
N LYS A 304 -14.27 7.95 -16.69
CA LYS A 304 -15.49 8.79 -16.86
C LYS A 304 -15.57 9.90 -15.81
N ASP A 305 -15.19 9.61 -14.57
CA ASP A 305 -15.18 10.60 -13.48
C ASP A 305 -13.92 11.50 -13.52
N ASN A 306 -12.86 11.08 -14.22
CA ASN A 306 -11.56 11.76 -14.28
C ASN A 306 -11.06 11.83 -15.75
N PRO A 307 -11.76 12.54 -16.64
CA PRO A 307 -11.43 12.57 -18.06
C PRO A 307 -10.04 13.17 -18.29
N GLY A 308 -9.26 12.55 -19.19
CA GLY A 308 -7.91 12.99 -19.54
C GLY A 308 -6.83 12.75 -18.48
N THR A 309 -7.19 12.15 -17.34
CA THR A 309 -6.23 11.84 -16.27
C THR A 309 -5.60 10.47 -16.50
N ALA A 310 -4.28 10.39 -16.37
CA ALA A 310 -3.56 9.12 -16.40
C ALA A 310 -3.97 8.23 -15.23
N LEU A 311 -3.91 6.90 -15.41
CA LEU A 311 -4.26 5.94 -14.34
C LEU A 311 -3.34 6.08 -13.13
N GLY A 312 -2.07 6.42 -13.40
CA GLY A 312 -1.03 6.57 -12.40
C GLY A 312 -0.60 5.26 -11.75
N SER A 313 0.34 5.34 -10.84
CA SER A 313 0.90 4.18 -10.14
C SER A 313 0.61 4.18 -8.64
N PHE A 314 0.18 5.30 -8.08
CA PHE A 314 -0.19 5.46 -6.68
C PHE A 314 -1.70 5.33 -6.44
N GLY A 315 -2.49 5.65 -7.43
CA GLY A 315 -3.95 5.63 -7.36
C GLY A 315 -4.55 4.24 -7.19
N PRO A 316 -4.22 3.26 -8.03
CA PRO A 316 -4.75 1.90 -7.92
C PRO A 316 -4.48 1.24 -6.56
N PRO A 317 -3.28 1.32 -5.95
CA PRO A 317 -3.08 0.87 -4.56
C PRO A 317 -3.95 1.60 -3.55
N GLN A 318 -4.18 2.90 -3.72
CA GLN A 318 -5.07 3.64 -2.84
C GLN A 318 -6.54 3.23 -2.98
N TYR A 319 -7.00 2.87 -4.20
CA TYR A 319 -8.30 2.23 -4.39
C TYR A 319 -8.40 0.95 -3.56
N LEU A 320 -7.39 0.08 -3.62
CA LEU A 320 -7.34 -1.15 -2.84
C LEU A 320 -7.35 -0.87 -1.32
N ALA A 321 -6.55 0.10 -0.85
CA ALA A 321 -6.53 0.50 0.57
C ALA A 321 -7.92 0.97 1.03
N THR A 322 -8.61 1.75 0.18
CA THR A 322 -9.98 2.21 0.43
C THR A 322 -10.97 1.05 0.47
N GLN A 323 -10.86 0.10 -0.47
CA GLN A 323 -11.70 -1.10 -0.50
C GLN A 323 -11.51 -1.95 0.77
N VAL A 324 -10.27 -2.10 1.24
CA VAL A 324 -9.94 -2.79 2.50
C VAL A 324 -10.59 -2.08 3.68
N ALA A 325 -10.46 -0.75 3.78
CA ALA A 325 -11.06 0.05 4.84
C ALA A 325 -12.60 -0.11 4.87
N LEU A 326 -13.25 0.05 3.72
CA LEU A 326 -14.71 -0.07 3.60
C LEU A 326 -15.21 -1.47 3.97
N ASN A 327 -14.50 -2.52 3.57
CA ASN A 327 -14.82 -3.90 3.96
C ASN A 327 -14.70 -4.12 5.47
N ALA A 328 -13.64 -3.60 6.09
CA ALA A 328 -13.41 -3.71 7.53
C ALA A 328 -14.49 -2.95 8.33
N ILE A 329 -14.86 -1.76 7.87
CA ILE A 329 -15.96 -0.96 8.45
C ILE A 329 -17.28 -1.69 8.34
N LYS A 330 -17.63 -2.25 7.17
CA LYS A 330 -18.84 -3.07 7.01
C LYS A 330 -18.89 -4.21 8.00
N ARG A 331 -17.80 -4.97 8.16
CA ARG A 331 -17.73 -6.08 9.09
C ARG A 331 -17.88 -5.62 10.54
N ALA A 332 -17.25 -4.51 10.92
CA ALA A 332 -17.39 -3.93 12.25
C ALA A 332 -18.84 -3.47 12.52
N CYS A 333 -19.51 -2.86 11.54
CA CYS A 333 -20.94 -2.51 11.64
C CYS A 333 -21.83 -3.73 11.79
N ASN A 334 -21.57 -4.81 11.06
CA ASN A 334 -22.35 -6.04 11.16
C ASN A 334 -22.26 -6.64 12.58
N VAL A 335 -21.04 -6.72 13.14
CA VAL A 335 -20.82 -7.21 14.52
C VAL A 335 -21.50 -6.29 15.54
N GLY A 336 -21.48 -4.99 15.33
CA GLY A 336 -22.07 -3.99 16.22
C GLY A 336 -23.55 -3.73 16.00
N ASN A 337 -24.27 -4.56 15.20
CA ASN A 337 -25.68 -4.40 14.85
C ASN A 337 -26.02 -3.02 14.25
N GLY A 338 -25.26 -2.63 13.23
CA GLY A 338 -25.42 -1.37 12.50
C GLY A 338 -24.69 -0.18 13.10
N GLN A 339 -23.77 -0.43 14.04
CA GLN A 339 -22.95 0.61 14.68
C GLN A 339 -21.50 0.12 14.85
N ILE A 340 -20.54 1.03 14.86
CA ILE A 340 -19.18 0.75 15.31
C ILE A 340 -19.12 1.12 16.80
N LYS A 341 -19.14 0.12 17.66
CA LYS A 341 -19.11 0.29 19.12
C LYS A 341 -17.70 0.61 19.63
N ASP A 342 -16.69 0.02 18.97
CA ASP A 342 -15.28 0.26 19.23
C ASP A 342 -14.53 0.36 17.89
N ARG A 343 -13.73 1.39 17.70
CA ARG A 343 -12.90 1.60 16.51
C ARG A 343 -11.88 0.45 16.29
N ARG A 344 -11.47 -0.20 17.38
CA ARG A 344 -10.60 -1.39 17.35
C ARG A 344 -11.23 -2.56 16.60
N ASP A 345 -12.58 -2.59 16.47
CA ASP A 345 -13.24 -3.58 15.63
C ASP A 345 -12.86 -3.44 14.17
N VAL A 346 -12.66 -2.21 13.69
CA VAL A 346 -12.16 -1.97 12.33
C VAL A 346 -10.75 -2.52 12.21
N VAL A 347 -9.85 -2.23 13.14
CA VAL A 347 -8.45 -2.76 13.14
C VAL A 347 -8.46 -4.30 13.07
N ARG A 348 -9.25 -4.95 13.92
CA ARG A 348 -9.38 -6.42 13.97
C ARG A 348 -9.86 -6.99 12.63
N ASN A 349 -10.79 -6.29 11.97
CA ASN A 349 -11.34 -6.73 10.71
C ASN A 349 -10.41 -6.48 9.52
N VAL A 350 -9.60 -5.41 9.49
CA VAL A 350 -8.60 -5.18 8.43
C VAL A 350 -7.69 -6.39 8.26
N LYS A 351 -7.16 -6.93 9.35
CA LYS A 351 -6.27 -8.11 9.35
C LYS A 351 -6.85 -9.35 8.65
N ARG A 352 -8.19 -9.47 8.63
CA ARG A 352 -8.92 -10.64 8.11
C ARG A 352 -9.48 -10.43 6.70
N ILE A 353 -9.10 -9.32 6.05
CA ILE A 353 -9.60 -9.02 4.70
C ILE A 353 -8.96 -9.95 3.67
N LEU A 354 -9.83 -10.46 2.81
CA LEU A 354 -9.48 -11.09 1.54
C LEU A 354 -10.25 -10.35 0.45
N ILE A 355 -9.54 -9.76 -0.50
CA ILE A 355 -10.11 -9.17 -1.70
C ILE A 355 -9.82 -10.10 -2.87
N LYS A 356 -10.86 -10.70 -3.43
CA LYS A 356 -10.76 -11.49 -4.65
C LYS A 356 -10.62 -10.57 -5.85
N ASN A 357 -9.77 -10.94 -6.80
CA ASN A 357 -9.53 -10.16 -8.02
C ASN A 357 -9.25 -8.68 -7.69
N SER A 358 -8.21 -8.42 -6.88
CA SER A 358 -7.86 -7.06 -6.50
C SER A 358 -7.45 -6.24 -7.72
N ILE A 359 -7.63 -4.93 -7.68
CA ILE A 359 -7.22 -4.03 -8.76
C ILE A 359 -5.74 -4.19 -9.16
N LEU A 360 -4.88 -4.62 -8.22
CA LEU A 360 -3.45 -4.85 -8.47
C LEU A 360 -3.12 -6.22 -9.06
N GLY A 361 -4.14 -7.03 -9.37
CA GLY A 361 -3.96 -8.38 -9.89
C GLY A 361 -4.04 -9.45 -8.82
N GLY A 362 -4.79 -10.52 -9.10
CA GLY A 362 -4.97 -11.64 -8.20
C GLY A 362 -5.69 -11.32 -6.88
N ASP A 363 -5.62 -12.25 -5.96
CA ASP A 363 -6.23 -12.12 -4.64
C ASP A 363 -5.31 -11.38 -3.68
N PHE A 364 -5.87 -10.41 -2.96
CA PHE A 364 -5.14 -9.66 -1.94
C PHE A 364 -5.50 -10.10 -0.53
N ARG A 365 -4.49 -10.29 0.30
CA ARG A 365 -4.60 -10.43 1.76
C ARG A 365 -3.31 -9.97 2.44
N PHE A 366 -3.41 -9.67 3.73
CA PHE A 366 -2.25 -9.39 4.56
C PHE A 366 -1.53 -10.66 5.03
N SER A 367 -0.23 -10.54 5.26
CA SER A 367 0.56 -11.56 5.93
C SER A 367 0.06 -11.77 7.37
N THR A 368 0.02 -13.01 7.81
CA THR A 368 -0.30 -13.31 9.22
C THR A 368 0.79 -12.87 10.20
N LYS A 369 2.02 -12.73 9.72
CA LYS A 369 3.21 -12.33 10.50
C LYS A 369 3.44 -10.82 10.56
N SER A 370 2.94 -10.10 9.55
CA SER A 370 3.04 -8.64 9.47
C SER A 370 1.75 -8.07 8.91
N ASN A 371 1.62 -6.74 8.87
CA ASN A 371 0.49 -6.06 8.24
C ASN A 371 0.84 -5.63 6.79
N ASP A 372 1.80 -6.31 6.18
CA ASP A 372 2.21 -6.15 4.78
C ASP A 372 1.43 -7.10 3.86
N PRO A 373 1.32 -6.82 2.57
CA PRO A 373 0.70 -7.72 1.61
C PRO A 373 1.52 -9.01 1.43
N LEU A 374 0.84 -10.08 1.04
CA LEU A 374 1.49 -11.29 0.54
C LEU A 374 1.78 -11.16 -0.95
N ASN A 375 2.89 -11.76 -1.41
CA ASN A 375 3.23 -11.91 -2.83
C ASN A 375 3.31 -10.59 -3.61
N ALA A 376 3.73 -9.51 -2.94
CA ALA A 376 3.93 -8.22 -3.56
C ALA A 376 5.36 -8.09 -4.12
N GLN A 377 5.50 -7.37 -5.22
CA GLN A 377 6.77 -7.16 -5.94
C GLN A 377 6.92 -5.71 -6.38
N PHE A 378 8.11 -5.36 -6.85
CA PHE A 378 8.40 -4.09 -7.51
C PHE A 378 8.67 -4.32 -8.99
N TYR A 379 8.42 -3.30 -9.76
CA TYR A 379 8.62 -3.21 -11.20
C TYR A 379 9.61 -2.11 -11.48
N ILE A 380 10.50 -2.28 -12.45
CA ILE A 380 11.49 -1.27 -12.82
C ILE A 380 11.22 -0.80 -14.24
N PHE A 381 11.23 0.51 -14.40
CA PHE A 381 10.95 1.18 -15.66
C PHE A 381 12.17 1.98 -16.11
N GLU A 382 12.43 1.97 -17.41
CA GLU A 382 13.40 2.83 -18.07
C GLU A 382 12.69 3.97 -18.78
N ILE A 383 13.15 5.20 -18.56
CA ILE A 383 12.61 6.38 -19.21
C ILE A 383 13.14 6.43 -20.65
N GLN A 384 12.24 6.40 -21.63
CA GLN A 384 12.53 6.39 -23.05
C GLN A 384 12.74 7.83 -23.58
N LYS A 385 13.25 7.94 -24.82
CA LYS A 385 13.49 9.25 -25.48
C LYS A 385 12.22 10.11 -25.63
N ASP A 386 11.06 9.48 -25.71
CA ASP A 386 9.75 10.16 -25.76
C ASP A 386 9.17 10.47 -24.37
N GLY A 387 9.94 10.24 -23.31
CA GLY A 387 9.55 10.45 -21.92
C GLY A 387 8.63 9.36 -21.34
N LYS A 388 8.28 8.31 -22.11
CA LYS A 388 7.47 7.21 -21.62
C LYS A 388 8.31 6.25 -20.79
N TYR A 389 7.64 5.60 -19.85
CA TYR A 389 8.21 4.59 -18.97
C TYR A 389 8.00 3.20 -19.56
N LYS A 390 9.11 2.50 -19.86
CA LYS A 390 9.10 1.13 -20.38
C LYS A 390 9.50 0.16 -19.28
N LEU A 391 8.67 -0.84 -19.02
CA LEU A 391 8.98 -1.92 -18.07
C LEU A 391 10.22 -2.70 -18.54
N VAL A 392 11.21 -2.85 -17.63
CA VAL A 392 12.51 -3.51 -17.92
C VAL A 392 12.98 -4.46 -16.82
N GLY A 393 12.29 -4.49 -15.66
CA GLY A 393 12.61 -5.37 -14.55
C GLY A 393 11.47 -5.57 -13.56
#